data_c00157ddb29f2701b8d0a242f8cea668
#
_entry.id   c00157ddb29f2701b8d0a242f8cea668
#
_cell.length_a   1.000
_cell.length_b   1.000
_cell.length_c   1.000
_cell.angle_alpha   90.00
_cell.angle_beta   90.00
_cell.angle_gamma   90.00
#
_symmetry.space_group_name_H-M   'P 1'
#
loop_
_entity.id
_entity.type
_entity.pdbx_description
1 polymer ?
#
loop_
_entity_poly.entity_id
_entity_poly.type
_entity_poly.pdbx_seq_one_letter_code
_entity_poly.pdbx_strand_id
1 'polypeptide(L)'
;GGAEEHLPPEERARRERSREGGSGIVGYATDAAVELASFALSGRLFTAELRAGTARELPVATPVIDPRPSPDGRHVAYVVRGALRVTGAEGGDDRALAEPEAAGVSYGLAEFIAAEEMHRTRGFWWGPDSDRLLVARVDDTPVQRWWISDPAHPERDPHHVRYPAAGTPNAEVRLFVIGLDGTRTEVDWDRRRYPYLARVHWSGAGAPLLLAQARDQRSQVYLAVDPESGRTRMVHADEDLFWLELFPGAP
;
A
#
# COMPACT_ATOMS: atom_id res chain seq x y z
N GLY A 1 13.20 -16.06 -24.47
CA GLY A 1 13.99 -14.89 -24.15
C GLY A 1 13.09 -13.85 -23.50
N GLY A 2 13.21 -13.64 -22.18
CA GLY A 2 12.47 -12.60 -21.50
C GLY A 2 12.98 -11.24 -21.97
N ALA A 3 12.06 -10.38 -22.42
CA ALA A 3 12.38 -8.98 -22.64
C ALA A 3 12.83 -8.39 -21.28
N GLU A 4 13.90 -7.59 -21.26
CA GLU A 4 14.30 -6.85 -20.08
C GLU A 4 13.11 -5.96 -19.65
N GLU A 5 12.63 -6.22 -18.45
CA GLU A 5 11.50 -5.52 -17.89
C GLU A 5 12.01 -4.18 -17.30
N HIS A 6 11.65 -3.06 -17.90
CA HIS A 6 11.98 -1.74 -17.38
C HIS A 6 11.00 -1.35 -16.27
N LEU A 7 11.32 -1.73 -15.04
CA LEU A 7 10.53 -1.39 -13.85
C LEU A 7 10.84 0.02 -13.35
N PRO A 8 9.84 0.79 -12.93
CA PRO A 8 10.06 2.05 -12.23
C PRO A 8 10.78 1.81 -10.88
N PRO A 9 11.49 2.81 -10.35
CA PRO A 9 12.26 2.67 -9.10
C PRO A 9 11.41 2.16 -7.93
N GLU A 10 10.18 2.61 -7.78
CA GLU A 10 9.27 2.23 -6.71
C GLU A 10 8.85 0.76 -6.80
N GLU A 11 8.54 0.29 -8.02
CA GLU A 11 8.19 -1.12 -8.25
C GLU A 11 9.40 -2.03 -8.08
N ARG A 12 10.58 -1.58 -8.51
CA ARG A 12 11.84 -2.31 -8.29
C ARG A 12 12.10 -2.47 -6.79
N ALA A 13 12.01 -1.37 -6.03
CA ALA A 13 12.16 -1.41 -4.58
C ALA A 13 11.12 -2.30 -3.90
N ARG A 14 9.85 -2.27 -4.36
CA ARG A 14 8.80 -3.15 -3.86
C ARG A 14 9.13 -4.62 -4.10
N ARG A 15 9.54 -4.98 -5.33
CA ARG A 15 9.90 -6.37 -5.69
C ARG A 15 11.15 -6.85 -4.93
N GLU A 16 12.16 -6.01 -4.77
CA GLU A 16 13.32 -6.32 -3.96
C GLU A 16 12.92 -6.65 -2.52
N ARG A 17 12.06 -5.84 -1.91
CA ARG A 17 11.54 -6.05 -0.55
C ARG A 17 10.68 -7.30 -0.43
N SER A 18 9.85 -7.57 -1.43
CA SER A 18 9.04 -8.80 -1.48
C SER A 18 9.83 -10.02 -1.92
N ARG A 19 11.15 -9.86 -2.24
CA ARG A 19 12.01 -10.90 -2.82
C ARG A 19 11.44 -11.53 -4.10
N GLU A 20 10.71 -10.72 -4.86
CA GLU A 20 10.10 -11.12 -6.13
C GLU A 20 11.11 -10.96 -7.27
N GLY A 21 12.00 -11.93 -7.46
CA GLY A 21 13.03 -11.94 -8.52
C GLY A 21 12.56 -12.44 -9.88
N GLY A 22 11.26 -12.76 -10.03
CA GLY A 22 10.69 -13.27 -11.27
C GLY A 22 10.37 -12.18 -12.30
N SER A 23 10.44 -12.52 -13.59
CA SER A 23 9.86 -11.70 -14.66
C SER A 23 8.44 -12.17 -15.00
N GLY A 24 7.59 -11.25 -15.48
CA GLY A 24 6.21 -11.56 -15.84
C GLY A 24 5.21 -11.14 -14.77
N ILE A 25 4.14 -11.90 -14.59
CA ILE A 25 3.10 -11.63 -13.58
C ILE A 25 3.63 -12.12 -12.21
N VAL A 26 4.08 -11.21 -11.37
CA VAL A 26 4.63 -11.52 -10.04
C VAL A 26 3.58 -11.45 -8.93
N GLY A 27 2.42 -10.84 -9.20
CA GLY A 27 1.33 -10.73 -8.25
C GLY A 27 0.02 -10.39 -8.96
N TYR A 28 -1.08 -10.80 -8.36
CA TYR A 28 -2.43 -10.46 -8.81
C TYR A 28 -3.37 -10.32 -7.62
N ALA A 29 -4.51 -9.71 -7.85
CA ALA A 29 -5.60 -9.67 -6.89
C ALA A 29 -6.92 -10.01 -7.59
N THR A 30 -7.89 -10.53 -6.85
CA THR A 30 -9.22 -10.85 -7.37
C THR A 30 -10.30 -10.03 -6.67
N ASP A 31 -11.46 -9.92 -7.32
CA ASP A 31 -12.71 -9.49 -6.70
C ASP A 31 -13.20 -10.54 -5.65
N ALA A 32 -14.27 -10.21 -4.94
CA ALA A 32 -14.80 -11.10 -3.89
C ALA A 32 -15.37 -12.41 -4.44
N ALA A 33 -15.89 -12.41 -5.67
CA ALA A 33 -16.45 -13.58 -6.33
C ALA A 33 -15.39 -14.48 -7.00
N VAL A 34 -14.13 -14.02 -7.09
CA VAL A 34 -13.04 -14.68 -7.84
C VAL A 34 -13.41 -14.88 -9.31
N GLU A 35 -14.05 -13.88 -9.87
CA GLU A 35 -14.45 -13.87 -11.30
C GLU A 35 -13.56 -12.95 -12.12
N LEU A 36 -13.07 -11.86 -11.51
CA LEU A 36 -12.17 -10.89 -12.11
C LEU A 36 -10.83 -10.90 -11.38
N ALA A 37 -9.74 -10.94 -12.12
CA ALA A 37 -8.39 -10.69 -11.58
C ALA A 37 -7.81 -9.41 -12.18
N SER A 38 -6.99 -8.68 -11.42
CA SER A 38 -6.15 -7.61 -11.92
C SER A 38 -4.68 -7.85 -11.60
N PHE A 39 -3.79 -7.44 -12.50
CA PHE A 39 -2.34 -7.57 -12.32
C PHE A 39 -1.60 -6.51 -13.12
N ALA A 40 -0.37 -6.24 -12.69
CA ALA A 40 0.56 -5.43 -13.45
C ALA A 40 1.53 -6.31 -14.24
N LEU A 41 1.77 -5.98 -15.50
CA LEU A 41 2.80 -6.60 -16.34
C LEU A 41 3.60 -5.49 -17.04
N SER A 42 4.89 -5.43 -16.75
CA SER A 42 5.78 -4.38 -17.25
C SER A 42 5.23 -2.96 -17.01
N GLY A 43 4.66 -2.74 -15.82
CA GLY A 43 4.08 -1.45 -15.43
C GLY A 43 2.72 -1.11 -16.09
N ARG A 44 2.14 -1.99 -16.89
CA ARG A 44 0.83 -1.83 -17.52
C ARG A 44 -0.23 -2.59 -16.74
N LEU A 45 -1.45 -2.06 -16.71
CA LEU A 45 -2.59 -2.68 -16.01
C LEU A 45 -3.32 -3.64 -16.91
N PHE A 46 -3.59 -4.83 -16.39
CA PHE A 46 -4.44 -5.83 -17.04
C PHE A 46 -5.56 -6.27 -16.10
N THR A 47 -6.69 -6.59 -16.69
CA THR A 47 -7.77 -7.35 -16.06
C THR A 47 -7.96 -8.67 -16.80
N ALA A 48 -8.38 -9.71 -16.07
CA ALA A 48 -8.69 -11.03 -16.63
C ALA A 48 -10.02 -11.55 -16.09
N GLU A 49 -10.89 -11.98 -16.97
CA GLU A 49 -12.12 -12.70 -16.66
C GLU A 49 -11.76 -14.18 -16.48
N LEU A 50 -11.77 -14.66 -15.24
CA LEU A 50 -11.22 -15.97 -14.89
C LEU A 50 -12.03 -17.13 -15.48
N ARG A 51 -13.37 -16.99 -15.57
CA ARG A 51 -14.23 -18.03 -16.18
C ARG A 51 -14.10 -18.09 -17.70
N ALA A 52 -13.99 -16.94 -18.35
CA ALA A 52 -13.84 -16.85 -19.79
C ALA A 52 -12.42 -17.15 -20.28
N GLY A 53 -11.42 -17.04 -19.36
CA GLY A 53 -10.01 -17.21 -19.70
C GLY A 53 -9.49 -16.10 -20.61
N THR A 54 -10.06 -14.90 -20.54
CA THR A 54 -9.70 -13.76 -21.37
C THR A 54 -9.02 -12.69 -20.52
N ALA A 55 -8.06 -11.99 -21.11
CA ALA A 55 -7.39 -10.87 -20.46
C ALA A 55 -7.33 -9.68 -21.42
N ARG A 56 -7.40 -8.46 -20.84
CA ARG A 56 -7.28 -7.21 -21.58
C ARG A 56 -6.37 -6.24 -20.88
N GLU A 57 -5.66 -5.44 -21.65
CA GLU A 57 -4.92 -4.28 -21.12
C GLU A 57 -5.89 -3.11 -20.94
N LEU A 58 -5.78 -2.41 -19.81
CA LEU A 58 -6.54 -1.18 -19.57
C LEU A 58 -5.68 0.04 -19.92
N PRO A 59 -6.19 1.01 -20.69
CA PRO A 59 -5.49 2.21 -21.10
C PRO A 59 -5.47 3.25 -19.96
N VAL A 60 -4.57 3.07 -19.02
CA VAL A 60 -4.44 3.93 -17.82
C VAL A 60 -3.06 4.56 -17.72
N ALA A 61 -2.90 5.50 -16.78
CA ALA A 61 -1.60 6.06 -16.45
C ALA A 61 -0.63 4.97 -15.97
N THR A 62 0.63 5.08 -16.38
CA THR A 62 1.68 4.10 -16.06
C THR A 62 2.88 4.80 -15.39
N PRO A 63 3.75 4.06 -14.69
CA PRO A 63 3.71 2.63 -14.37
C PRO A 63 2.75 2.30 -13.22
N VAL A 64 2.03 1.20 -13.33
CA VAL A 64 1.04 0.73 -12.34
C VAL A 64 1.71 -0.13 -11.28
N ILE A 65 1.34 0.12 -10.02
CA ILE A 65 1.78 -0.64 -8.85
C ILE A 65 0.54 -1.14 -8.09
N ASP A 66 0.58 -2.39 -7.65
CA ASP A 66 -0.40 -3.04 -6.77
C ASP A 66 -1.88 -2.88 -7.20
N PRO A 67 -2.27 -3.27 -8.45
CA PRO A 67 -3.64 -3.14 -8.90
C PRO A 67 -4.56 -4.13 -8.19
N ARG A 68 -5.73 -3.65 -7.71
CA ARG A 68 -6.69 -4.45 -6.97
C ARG A 68 -8.11 -4.16 -7.41
N PRO A 69 -8.88 -5.19 -7.80
CA PRO A 69 -10.30 -5.03 -8.07
C PRO A 69 -11.07 -4.62 -6.81
N SER A 70 -12.15 -3.88 -6.99
CA SER A 70 -13.16 -3.73 -5.95
C SER A 70 -13.85 -5.07 -5.67
N PRO A 71 -14.42 -5.28 -4.47
CA PRO A 71 -15.12 -6.51 -4.13
C PRO A 71 -16.22 -6.92 -5.12
N ASP A 72 -16.90 -5.94 -5.71
CA ASP A 72 -17.95 -6.15 -6.72
C ASP A 72 -17.44 -6.33 -8.16
N GLY A 73 -16.11 -6.28 -8.37
CA GLY A 73 -15.48 -6.45 -9.68
C GLY A 73 -15.68 -5.31 -10.67
N ARG A 74 -16.27 -4.17 -10.26
CA ARG A 74 -16.60 -3.08 -11.21
C ARG A 74 -15.46 -2.09 -11.41
N HIS A 75 -14.56 -1.96 -10.45
CA HIS A 75 -13.45 -1.01 -10.45
C HIS A 75 -12.13 -1.71 -10.18
N VAL A 76 -11.04 -1.06 -10.58
CA VAL A 76 -9.68 -1.43 -10.18
C VAL A 76 -9.00 -0.19 -9.61
N ALA A 77 -8.55 -0.29 -8.35
CA ALA A 77 -7.68 0.71 -7.74
C ALA A 77 -6.22 0.31 -7.91
N TYR A 78 -5.33 1.29 -8.08
CA TYR A 78 -3.90 1.08 -8.30
C TYR A 78 -3.11 2.36 -7.98
N VAL A 79 -1.79 2.23 -7.85
CA VAL A 79 -0.92 3.38 -7.59
C VAL A 79 -0.07 3.69 -8.80
N VAL A 80 0.07 4.99 -9.12
CA VAL A 80 0.99 5.51 -10.13
C VAL A 80 1.69 6.73 -9.59
N ARG A 81 3.04 6.72 -9.55
CA ARG A 81 3.86 7.86 -9.09
C ARG A 81 3.41 8.40 -7.72
N GLY A 82 3.07 7.51 -6.81
CA GLY A 82 2.59 7.86 -5.47
C GLY A 82 1.15 8.35 -5.40
N ALA A 83 0.42 8.47 -6.51
CA ALA A 83 -1.01 8.78 -6.51
C ALA A 83 -1.85 7.50 -6.49
N LEU A 84 -2.87 7.43 -5.63
CA LEU A 84 -3.90 6.40 -5.71
C LEU A 84 -4.91 6.77 -6.78
N ARG A 85 -5.17 5.86 -7.70
CA ARG A 85 -6.10 6.03 -8.82
C ARG A 85 -7.14 4.91 -8.85
N VAL A 86 -8.21 5.15 -9.57
CA VAL A 86 -9.25 4.16 -9.84
C VAL A 86 -9.67 4.25 -11.30
N THR A 87 -10.00 3.10 -11.89
CA THR A 87 -10.58 2.98 -13.23
C THR A 87 -11.71 1.94 -13.24
N GLY A 88 -12.58 1.96 -14.23
CA GLY A 88 -13.51 0.86 -14.45
C GLY A 88 -12.77 -0.44 -14.79
N ALA A 89 -13.31 -1.58 -14.38
CA ALA A 89 -12.68 -2.89 -14.62
C ALA A 89 -12.61 -3.28 -16.10
N GLU A 90 -13.44 -2.68 -16.94
CA GLU A 90 -13.41 -2.83 -18.40
C GLU A 90 -12.67 -1.71 -19.13
N GLY A 91 -12.12 -0.76 -18.37
CA GLY A 91 -11.53 0.48 -18.83
C GLY A 91 -12.49 1.66 -18.75
N GLY A 92 -11.94 2.87 -18.90
CA GLY A 92 -12.69 4.12 -18.79
C GLY A 92 -12.72 4.66 -17.35
N ASP A 93 -13.04 5.94 -17.23
CA ASP A 93 -13.14 6.68 -15.97
C ASP A 93 -11.88 6.60 -15.08
N ASP A 94 -10.70 6.60 -15.73
CA ASP A 94 -9.42 6.64 -15.02
C ASP A 94 -9.22 8.00 -14.34
N ARG A 95 -9.21 8.00 -13.00
CA ARG A 95 -9.06 9.23 -12.22
C ARG A 95 -8.26 9.02 -10.93
N ALA A 96 -7.63 10.08 -10.44
CA ALA A 96 -7.01 10.08 -9.14
C ALA A 96 -8.07 10.19 -8.03
N LEU A 97 -7.93 9.39 -6.98
CA LEU A 97 -8.65 9.51 -5.71
C LEU A 97 -7.82 10.31 -4.70
N ALA A 98 -6.50 10.17 -4.74
CA ALA A 98 -5.58 10.95 -3.92
C ALA A 98 -4.27 11.16 -4.66
N GLU A 99 -3.81 12.40 -4.69
CA GLU A 99 -2.55 12.81 -5.32
C GLU A 99 -1.56 13.34 -4.29
N PRO A 100 -0.24 13.07 -4.45
CA PRO A 100 0.79 13.66 -3.61
C PRO A 100 0.76 15.20 -3.69
N GLU A 101 0.64 15.84 -2.55
CA GLU A 101 0.67 17.31 -2.44
C GLU A 101 2.09 17.87 -2.37
N ALA A 102 3.09 17.02 -2.14
CA ALA A 102 4.50 17.41 -2.06
C ALA A 102 5.42 16.26 -2.44
N ALA A 103 6.67 16.58 -2.76
CA ALA A 103 7.71 15.60 -2.96
C ALA A 103 7.98 14.82 -1.66
N GLY A 104 8.03 13.49 -1.74
CA GLY A 104 8.19 12.60 -0.58
C GLY A 104 6.88 12.19 0.07
N VAL A 105 5.74 12.63 -0.48
CA VAL A 105 4.41 12.15 -0.09
C VAL A 105 3.91 11.12 -1.10
N SER A 106 3.23 10.10 -0.62
CA SER A 106 2.55 9.11 -1.46
C SER A 106 1.26 8.62 -0.80
N TYR A 107 0.37 8.11 -1.63
CA TYR A 107 -0.90 7.49 -1.23
C TYR A 107 -0.98 6.07 -1.76
N GLY A 108 -1.43 5.14 -0.91
CA GLY A 108 -1.66 3.75 -1.29
C GLY A 108 -0.41 2.87 -1.33
N LEU A 109 0.73 3.35 -0.84
CA LEU A 109 1.97 2.60 -0.69
C LEU A 109 2.30 2.35 0.78
N ALA A 110 3.06 1.31 1.05
CA ALA A 110 3.66 1.09 2.36
C ALA A 110 4.97 1.88 2.48
N GLU A 111 5.23 2.42 3.67
CA GLU A 111 6.55 2.97 4.00
C GLU A 111 7.57 1.84 4.24
N PHE A 112 8.85 2.23 4.33
CA PHE A 112 9.97 1.31 4.40
C PHE A 112 9.84 0.26 5.52
N ILE A 113 9.58 0.69 6.78
CA ILE A 113 9.54 -0.21 7.95
C ILE A 113 8.38 -1.21 7.84
N ALA A 114 7.20 -0.76 7.43
CA ALA A 114 6.07 -1.66 7.24
C ALA A 114 6.35 -2.74 6.19
N ALA A 115 7.03 -2.37 5.09
CA ALA A 115 7.34 -3.29 4.02
C ALA A 115 8.44 -4.29 4.39
N GLU A 116 9.52 -3.82 5.04
CA GLU A 116 10.69 -4.67 5.37
C GLU A 116 10.48 -5.49 6.64
N GLU A 117 9.93 -4.90 7.70
CA GLU A 117 9.91 -5.50 9.02
C GLU A 117 8.52 -6.05 9.41
N MET A 118 7.45 -5.54 8.81
CA MET A 118 6.10 -5.89 9.22
C MET A 118 5.33 -6.69 8.16
N HIS A 119 5.96 -7.03 7.03
CA HIS A 119 5.32 -7.74 5.92
C HIS A 119 4.04 -7.06 5.39
N ARG A 120 3.92 -5.75 5.55
CA ARG A 120 2.85 -4.94 4.99
C ARG A 120 3.35 -4.22 3.74
N THR A 121 3.12 -4.82 2.58
CA THR A 121 3.65 -4.32 1.29
C THR A 121 2.69 -3.38 0.56
N ARG A 122 1.44 -3.22 1.05
CA ARG A 122 0.42 -2.36 0.43
C ARG A 122 -0.04 -1.24 1.37
N GLY A 123 -0.64 -0.21 0.77
CA GLY A 123 -1.12 0.95 1.49
C GLY A 123 -2.57 1.31 1.23
N PHE A 124 -3.38 0.46 0.56
CA PHE A 124 -4.81 0.69 0.42
C PHE A 124 -5.62 -0.60 0.47
N TRP A 125 -6.88 -0.50 0.91
CA TRP A 125 -7.79 -1.62 1.10
C TRP A 125 -9.20 -1.19 0.75
N TRP A 126 -9.84 -1.91 -0.15
CA TRP A 126 -11.24 -1.71 -0.48
C TRP A 126 -12.14 -1.97 0.72
N GLY A 127 -13.17 -1.12 0.87
CA GLY A 127 -14.33 -1.43 1.70
C GLY A 127 -15.19 -2.52 1.06
N PRO A 128 -15.92 -3.30 1.86
CA PRO A 128 -16.73 -4.41 1.35
C PRO A 128 -17.84 -3.96 0.39
N ASP A 129 -18.33 -2.73 0.54
CA ASP A 129 -19.38 -2.16 -0.30
C ASP A 129 -18.87 -1.58 -1.63
N SER A 130 -17.55 -1.64 -1.89
CA SER A 130 -16.90 -1.19 -3.12
C SER A 130 -17.03 0.31 -3.43
N ASP A 131 -17.50 1.13 -2.51
CA ASP A 131 -17.73 2.55 -2.66
C ASP A 131 -16.63 3.42 -2.06
N ARG A 132 -15.76 2.84 -1.23
CA ARG A 132 -14.69 3.53 -0.51
C ARG A 132 -13.49 2.62 -0.24
N LEU A 133 -12.36 3.25 0.11
CA LEU A 133 -11.12 2.58 0.47
C LEU A 133 -10.54 3.15 1.76
N LEU A 134 -9.85 2.30 2.54
CA LEU A 134 -8.83 2.79 3.47
C LEU A 134 -7.54 3.02 2.70
N VAL A 135 -6.90 4.16 2.94
CA VAL A 135 -5.73 4.61 2.17
C VAL A 135 -4.69 5.20 3.10
N ALA A 136 -3.51 4.60 3.11
CA ALA A 136 -2.36 5.17 3.80
C ALA A 136 -1.77 6.33 2.99
N ARG A 137 -1.58 7.47 3.65
CA ARG A 137 -0.72 8.57 3.21
C ARG A 137 0.61 8.41 3.93
N VAL A 138 1.68 8.37 3.18
CA VAL A 138 3.04 8.29 3.71
C VAL A 138 3.77 9.58 3.35
N ASP A 139 4.40 10.20 4.35
CA ASP A 139 5.33 11.31 4.19
C ASP A 139 6.71 10.85 4.65
N ASP A 140 7.61 10.66 3.72
CA ASP A 140 8.97 10.21 3.98
C ASP A 140 9.98 11.37 4.08
N THR A 141 9.52 12.63 4.03
CA THR A 141 10.40 13.79 4.13
C THR A 141 11.22 13.86 5.42
N PRO A 142 10.72 13.39 6.59
CA PRO A 142 11.53 13.35 7.81
C PRO A 142 12.63 12.29 7.79
N VAL A 143 12.54 11.29 6.90
CA VAL A 143 13.47 10.16 6.86
C VAL A 143 14.83 10.60 6.33
N GLN A 144 15.89 10.18 7.02
CA GLN A 144 17.26 10.49 6.65
C GLN A 144 17.61 9.97 5.25
N ARG A 145 18.34 10.77 4.49
CA ARG A 145 18.88 10.36 3.19
C ARG A 145 20.24 9.70 3.36
N TRP A 146 20.40 8.54 2.78
CA TRP A 146 21.64 7.83 2.67
C TRP A 146 22.13 7.89 1.23
N TRP A 147 23.40 8.24 1.04
CA TRP A 147 24.03 8.31 -0.25
C TRP A 147 24.78 7.03 -0.52
N ILE A 148 24.50 6.43 -1.66
CA ILE A 148 25.08 5.16 -2.11
C ILE A 148 25.90 5.47 -3.37
N SER A 149 27.21 5.20 -3.29
CA SER A 149 28.12 5.26 -4.42
C SER A 149 28.33 3.88 -4.99
N ASP A 150 28.55 3.78 -6.30
CA ASP A 150 28.93 2.54 -6.97
C ASP A 150 30.46 2.53 -7.18
N PRO A 151 31.22 1.78 -6.36
CA PRO A 151 32.69 1.74 -6.49
C PRO A 151 33.18 1.14 -7.83
N ALA A 152 32.34 0.33 -8.49
CA ALA A 152 32.65 -0.23 -9.80
C ALA A 152 32.49 0.78 -10.94
N HIS A 153 31.74 1.87 -10.68
CA HIS A 153 31.45 2.95 -11.62
C HIS A 153 31.66 4.31 -10.97
N PRO A 154 32.89 4.69 -10.64
CA PRO A 154 33.20 5.93 -9.92
C PRO A 154 32.84 7.22 -10.70
N GLU A 155 32.60 7.10 -12.00
CA GLU A 155 32.14 8.17 -12.88
C GLU A 155 30.66 8.51 -12.71
N ARG A 156 29.89 7.68 -11.98
CA ARG A 156 28.46 7.89 -11.73
C ARG A 156 28.26 8.70 -10.45
N ASP A 157 27.35 9.65 -10.51
CA ASP A 157 26.94 10.38 -9.31
C ASP A 157 26.31 9.44 -8.28
N PRO A 158 26.60 9.61 -6.98
CA PRO A 158 25.93 8.86 -5.93
C PRO A 158 24.41 9.09 -5.98
N HIS A 159 23.64 8.03 -5.86
CA HIS A 159 22.21 8.16 -5.67
C HIS A 159 21.87 8.11 -4.18
N HIS A 160 20.72 8.64 -3.80
CA HIS A 160 20.26 8.59 -2.41
C HIS A 160 19.00 7.75 -2.26
N VAL A 161 18.90 7.10 -1.11
CA VAL A 161 17.69 6.42 -0.65
C VAL A 161 17.30 6.99 0.72
N ARG A 162 16.01 6.98 1.01
CA ARG A 162 15.53 7.30 2.36
C ARG A 162 15.59 6.04 3.20
N TYR A 163 16.35 6.10 4.29
CA TYR A 163 16.56 4.95 5.18
C TYR A 163 16.36 5.35 6.64
N PRO A 164 15.33 4.81 7.33
CA PRO A 164 15.01 5.14 8.71
C PRO A 164 15.91 4.34 9.67
N ALA A 165 17.17 4.74 9.77
CA ALA A 165 18.11 4.10 10.69
C ALA A 165 17.63 4.17 12.15
N ALA A 166 18.08 3.22 12.96
CA ALA A 166 17.74 3.21 14.38
C ALA A 166 18.11 4.55 15.05
N GLY A 167 17.18 5.11 15.83
CA GLY A 167 17.34 6.40 16.48
C GLY A 167 17.06 7.64 15.61
N THR A 168 16.81 7.46 14.30
CA THR A 168 16.45 8.58 13.39
C THR A 168 14.93 8.68 13.20
N PRO A 169 14.40 9.78 12.64
CA PRO A 169 12.97 9.88 12.33
C PRO A 169 12.50 8.84 11.32
N ASN A 170 11.29 8.33 11.54
CA ASN A 170 10.57 7.49 10.58
C ASN A 170 9.75 8.33 9.60
N ALA A 171 9.20 7.69 8.56
CA ALA A 171 8.13 8.27 7.77
C ALA A 171 6.89 8.54 8.65
N GLU A 172 6.18 9.62 8.35
CA GLU A 172 4.89 9.90 8.98
C GLU A 172 3.79 9.19 8.20
N VAL A 173 3.02 8.35 8.90
CA VAL A 173 1.91 7.60 8.30
C VAL A 173 0.59 8.14 8.82
N ARG A 174 -0.34 8.44 7.90
CA ARG A 174 -1.74 8.74 8.18
C ARG A 174 -2.62 7.78 7.40
N LEU A 175 -3.82 7.55 7.87
CA LEU A 175 -4.80 6.70 7.20
C LEU A 175 -6.07 7.50 6.95
N PHE A 176 -6.67 7.29 5.79
CA PHE A 176 -7.89 7.97 5.39
C PHE A 176 -8.91 6.96 4.87
N VAL A 177 -10.18 7.18 5.16
CA VAL A 177 -11.28 6.62 4.38
C VAL A 177 -11.51 7.56 3.20
N ILE A 178 -11.42 7.06 1.97
CA ILE A 178 -11.64 7.85 0.75
C ILE A 178 -12.76 7.18 -0.06
N GLY A 179 -13.83 7.92 -0.30
CA GLY A 179 -14.93 7.50 -1.14
C GLY A 179 -14.62 7.63 -2.63
N LEU A 180 -15.27 6.83 -3.46
CA LEU A 180 -15.21 7.00 -4.91
C LEU A 180 -15.79 8.34 -5.39
N ASP A 181 -16.62 8.97 -4.58
CA ASP A 181 -17.17 10.32 -4.79
C ASP A 181 -16.20 11.44 -4.42
N GLY A 182 -15.01 11.11 -3.91
CA GLY A 182 -13.99 12.07 -3.46
C GLY A 182 -14.12 12.52 -2.01
N THR A 183 -15.09 12.02 -1.26
CA THR A 183 -15.17 12.25 0.19
C THR A 183 -13.94 11.70 0.89
N ARG A 184 -13.48 12.39 1.96
CA ARG A 184 -12.26 12.02 2.67
C ARG A 184 -12.39 12.23 4.16
N THR A 185 -12.17 11.19 4.94
CA THR A 185 -12.21 11.21 6.41
C THR A 185 -10.88 10.68 6.94
N GLU A 186 -10.18 11.45 7.76
CA GLU A 186 -8.94 11.00 8.41
C GLU A 186 -9.28 10.05 9.56
N VAL A 187 -8.57 8.93 9.63
CA VAL A 187 -8.67 7.97 10.73
C VAL A 187 -7.78 8.43 11.88
N ASP A 188 -8.36 8.60 13.05
CA ASP A 188 -7.68 9.12 14.24
C ASP A 188 -7.25 7.97 15.17
N TRP A 189 -5.94 7.93 15.48
CA TRP A 189 -5.38 7.10 16.54
C TRP A 189 -4.15 7.78 17.14
N ASP A 190 -3.70 7.35 18.30
CA ASP A 190 -2.50 7.89 18.96
C ASP A 190 -1.22 7.51 18.21
N ARG A 191 -0.91 8.21 17.12
CA ARG A 191 0.30 8.02 16.29
C ARG A 191 1.60 8.39 17.03
N ARG A 192 1.51 9.13 18.11
CA ARG A 192 2.70 9.45 18.93
C ARG A 192 3.14 8.24 19.72
N ARG A 193 2.18 7.51 20.30
CA ARG A 193 2.45 6.28 21.04
C ARG A 193 2.64 5.08 20.11
N TYR A 194 1.82 4.98 19.06
CA TYR A 194 1.78 3.86 18.12
C TYR A 194 2.01 4.34 16.68
N PRO A 195 3.26 4.72 16.33
CA PRO A 195 3.56 5.27 15.00
C PRO A 195 3.51 4.25 13.88
N TYR A 196 3.63 2.97 14.19
CA TYR A 196 3.65 1.91 13.19
C TYR A 196 2.25 1.39 12.91
N LEU A 197 1.74 1.64 11.70
CA LEU A 197 0.56 0.95 11.18
C LEU A 197 1.00 -0.42 10.66
N ALA A 198 0.90 -1.46 11.49
CA ALA A 198 1.40 -2.79 11.18
C ALA A 198 0.46 -3.60 10.30
N ARG A 199 -0.85 -3.55 10.55
CA ARG A 199 -1.87 -4.29 9.80
C ARG A 199 -3.12 -3.45 9.59
N VAL A 200 -3.81 -3.74 8.50
CA VAL A 200 -5.14 -3.21 8.21
C VAL A 200 -5.98 -4.34 7.64
N HIS A 201 -7.17 -4.54 8.18
CA HIS A 201 -8.13 -5.51 7.68
C HIS A 201 -9.50 -4.86 7.57
N TRP A 202 -10.14 -5.03 6.42
CA TRP A 202 -11.52 -4.58 6.19
C TRP A 202 -12.28 -5.66 5.43
N SER A 203 -13.27 -6.26 6.06
CA SER A 203 -14.13 -7.29 5.48
C SER A 203 -15.59 -6.95 5.69
N GLY A 204 -16.49 -7.69 5.02
CA GLY A 204 -17.93 -7.53 5.17
C GLY A 204 -18.48 -7.92 6.56
N ALA A 205 -17.64 -8.49 7.43
CA ALA A 205 -18.05 -8.95 8.75
C ALA A 205 -18.16 -7.84 9.81
N GLY A 206 -17.68 -6.62 9.51
CA GLY A 206 -17.75 -5.53 10.49
C GLY A 206 -16.87 -4.33 10.17
N ALA A 207 -16.61 -3.53 11.21
CA ALA A 207 -15.77 -2.36 11.11
C ALA A 207 -14.33 -2.71 10.70
N PRO A 208 -13.63 -1.84 9.96
CA PRO A 208 -12.22 -2.01 9.69
C PRO A 208 -11.42 -2.15 10.99
N LEU A 209 -10.42 -3.02 10.98
CA LEU A 209 -9.50 -3.22 12.10
C LEU A 209 -8.09 -2.77 11.71
N LEU A 210 -7.45 -2.06 12.62
CA LEU A 210 -6.05 -1.67 12.54
C LEU A 210 -5.27 -2.36 13.65
N LEU A 211 -4.05 -2.76 13.34
CA LEU A 211 -3.02 -3.06 14.33
C LEU A 211 -1.97 -1.96 14.25
N ALA A 212 -1.83 -1.21 15.34
CA ALA A 212 -0.81 -0.18 15.47
C ALA A 212 0.15 -0.53 16.60
N GLN A 213 1.47 -0.33 16.37
CA GLN A 213 2.52 -0.77 17.27
C GLN A 213 3.41 0.41 17.68
N ALA A 214 3.89 0.38 18.92
CA ALA A 214 4.87 1.33 19.43
C ALA A 214 6.25 1.10 18.78
N ARG A 215 7.07 2.15 18.75
CA ARG A 215 8.39 2.10 18.10
C ARG A 215 9.35 1.13 18.76
N ASP A 216 9.26 0.94 20.07
CA ASP A 216 10.07 -0.04 20.81
C ASP A 216 9.54 -1.47 20.68
N GLN A 217 8.41 -1.64 20.00
CA GLN A 217 7.74 -2.91 19.72
C GLN A 217 7.37 -3.73 20.97
N ARG A 218 7.15 -3.02 22.08
CA ARG A 218 6.74 -3.62 23.37
C ARG A 218 5.26 -3.43 23.66
N SER A 219 4.58 -2.58 22.91
CA SER A 219 3.14 -2.40 23.02
C SER A 219 2.49 -2.26 21.67
N GLN A 220 1.30 -2.82 21.52
CA GLN A 220 0.49 -2.73 20.33
C GLN A 220 -0.99 -2.63 20.68
N VAL A 221 -1.76 -2.09 19.76
CA VAL A 221 -3.20 -1.88 19.95
C VAL A 221 -3.97 -2.28 18.70
N TYR A 222 -5.08 -2.97 18.93
CA TYR A 222 -6.07 -3.30 17.91
C TYR A 222 -7.21 -2.28 18.00
N LEU A 223 -7.47 -1.61 16.91
CA LEU A 223 -8.44 -0.53 16.84
C LEU A 223 -9.52 -0.87 15.80
N ALA A 224 -10.78 -0.78 16.21
CA ALA A 224 -11.89 -0.74 15.27
C ALA A 224 -12.11 0.70 14.82
N VAL A 225 -12.28 0.90 13.51
CA VAL A 225 -12.50 2.21 12.89
C VAL A 225 -13.98 2.40 12.56
N ASP A 226 -14.54 3.54 12.91
CA ASP A 226 -15.79 4.00 12.33
C ASP A 226 -15.48 4.68 10.99
N PRO A 227 -15.84 4.11 9.83
CA PRO A 227 -15.48 4.64 8.54
C PRO A 227 -16.16 5.97 8.20
N GLU A 228 -17.25 6.33 8.87
CA GLU A 228 -17.95 7.60 8.65
C GLU A 228 -17.25 8.76 9.36
N SER A 229 -16.85 8.55 10.61
CA SER A 229 -16.25 9.61 11.43
C SER A 229 -14.72 9.57 11.51
N GLY A 230 -14.09 8.46 11.09
CA GLY A 230 -12.66 8.21 11.28
C GLY A 230 -12.25 7.94 12.73
N ARG A 231 -13.19 7.91 13.67
CA ARG A 231 -12.89 7.64 15.07
C ARG A 231 -12.51 6.19 15.26
N THR A 232 -11.57 5.96 16.17
CA THR A 232 -11.17 4.62 16.55
C THR A 232 -11.62 4.25 17.95
N ARG A 233 -11.90 2.98 18.14
CA ARG A 233 -12.17 2.38 19.43
C ARG A 233 -11.22 1.22 19.65
N MET A 234 -10.53 1.22 20.80
CA MET A 234 -9.66 0.12 21.17
C MET A 234 -10.47 -1.17 21.37
N VAL A 235 -10.04 -2.23 20.70
CA VAL A 235 -10.61 -3.57 20.80
C VAL A 235 -9.78 -4.41 21.75
N HIS A 236 -8.45 -4.33 21.61
CA HIS A 236 -7.50 -5.08 22.39
C HIS A 236 -6.16 -4.34 22.45
N ALA A 237 -5.36 -4.61 23.47
CA ALA A 237 -4.00 -4.14 23.59
C ALA A 237 -3.12 -5.25 24.17
N ASP A 238 -1.90 -5.36 23.65
CA ASP A 238 -0.89 -6.27 24.13
C ASP A 238 0.34 -5.47 24.59
N GLU A 239 0.96 -5.94 25.65
CA GLU A 239 2.23 -5.43 26.18
C GLU A 239 3.15 -6.60 26.54
N ASP A 240 4.45 -6.45 26.23
CA ASP A 240 5.50 -7.38 26.63
C ASP A 240 6.72 -6.60 27.12
N LEU A 241 7.44 -7.14 28.08
CA LEU A 241 8.62 -6.49 28.66
C LEU A 241 9.80 -6.44 27.69
N PHE A 242 9.84 -7.34 26.71
CA PHE A 242 10.97 -7.50 25.80
C PHE A 242 10.59 -7.20 24.36
N TRP A 243 9.58 -7.91 23.81
CA TRP A 243 9.27 -7.87 22.40
C TRP A 243 7.89 -8.45 22.10
N LEU A 244 7.13 -7.79 21.18
CA LEU A 244 5.89 -8.32 20.62
C LEU A 244 6.11 -8.70 19.17
N GLU A 245 5.98 -9.98 18.86
CA GLU A 245 5.99 -10.48 17.49
C GLU A 245 4.65 -10.16 16.78
N LEU A 246 4.73 -9.77 15.51
CA LEU A 246 3.55 -9.58 14.68
C LEU A 246 3.04 -10.92 14.16
N PHE A 247 1.94 -11.37 14.68
CA PHE A 247 1.38 -12.67 14.33
C PHE A 247 0.83 -12.65 12.88
N PRO A 248 1.22 -13.59 11.99
CA PRO A 248 0.62 -13.71 10.67
C PRO A 248 -0.88 -14.00 10.76
N GLY A 249 -1.71 -13.23 10.04
CA GLY A 249 -3.16 -13.43 10.04
C GLY A 249 -3.96 -12.77 11.18
N ALA A 250 -3.30 -12.05 12.07
CA ALA A 250 -3.98 -11.17 13.03
C ALA A 250 -3.98 -9.73 12.49
N PRO A 251 -5.14 -9.04 12.69
CA PRO A 251 -6.18 -8.80 11.66
C PRO A 251 -5.62 -8.16 10.44
#